data_f9135d118711b049dbc0fe676a58aa4b
#
_entry.id   f9135d118711b049dbc0fe676a58aa4b
#
_cell.length_a   1.000
_cell.length_b   1.000
_cell.length_c   1.000
_cell.angle_alpha   90.00
_cell.angle_beta   90.00
_cell.angle_gamma   90.00
#
_symmetry.space_group_name_H-M   'P 1'
#
loop_
_entity.id
_entity.type
_entity.pdbx_description
1 polymer ?
#
loop_
_entity_poly.entity_id
_entity_poly.type
_entity_poly.pdbx_seq_one_letter_code
_entity_poly.pdbx_strand_id
1 'polypeptide(L)'
;ATFTPKEDYQWQDGSVAAKNAAWAIQKAAGTLALSPTSMTLDASAKSKSITVTKNGTGAVSATASPSGVVTVSVSGNTVTVTAVKDGNATVTVNVAADANHTAPSAKTCSVKVEMPNIYGVEWDGTSTTVWSRTDKAAGFTNPVPYVAGQSKYGSPFDNLMPWSGMVRSSDPAAGELVAIPKFWFKWTKSGSRLKLQIADKATPGFHVSPAHADRGDGKGERNTVYIGRYHCHTSNWKSQSGGKPKADITRSAARSGIHGLGGTIWQSDIQIRMTIWMLYLVEYADWNSQKTIGKGCGDNSATGNMGYTDSMPYHTGTTQSSRDSYGLGTQYRNIEGLWDNVYDWGDGCYYNSAGLNIIMNPNQFSDTSGGTAVGVPVGGWPSAFAVATKSGLEWCIYPTATGGSETTYSSDYWDFSASYPCLYFGGYYSRGGNYGL
;
A
#
# COMPACT_ATOMS: atom_id res chain seq x y z
N ALA A 1 -7.25 10.73 72.32
CA ALA A 1 -8.24 11.48 73.06
C ALA A 1 -7.94 11.33 74.55
N THR A 2 -8.06 12.36 75.28
CA THR A 2 -7.96 12.39 76.76
C THR A 2 -9.36 12.35 77.33
N PHE A 3 -9.61 11.40 78.17
CA PHE A 3 -10.93 11.28 78.86
C PHE A 3 -10.70 11.48 80.37
N THR A 4 -11.49 12.31 80.99
CA THR A 4 -11.47 12.56 82.43
C THR A 4 -12.81 12.12 83.01
N PRO A 5 -12.83 11.37 84.11
CA PRO A 5 -14.06 11.04 84.75
C PRO A 5 -14.78 12.31 85.12
N LYS A 6 -16.12 12.34 85.11
CA LYS A 6 -16.93 13.42 85.58
C LYS A 6 -16.82 13.46 87.07
N GLU A 7 -17.06 14.60 87.67
CA GLU A 7 -17.08 14.78 89.14
C GLU A 7 -17.97 13.73 89.79
N ASP A 8 -17.47 13.14 90.88
CA ASP A 8 -18.07 11.99 91.62
C ASP A 8 -18.03 10.63 90.91
N TYR A 9 -17.31 10.53 89.80
CA TYR A 9 -17.07 9.22 89.07
C TYR A 9 -15.61 8.86 89.09
N GLN A 10 -15.33 7.55 89.03
CA GLN A 10 -14.01 7.04 88.91
C GLN A 10 -13.98 5.94 87.79
N TRP A 11 -12.80 5.68 87.27
CA TRP A 11 -12.61 4.54 86.37
C TRP A 11 -12.82 3.24 87.11
N GLN A 12 -13.07 2.15 86.36
CA GLN A 12 -13.28 0.81 86.95
C GLN A 12 -12.13 0.35 87.86
N ASP A 13 -10.91 0.89 87.65
CA ASP A 13 -9.75 0.62 88.50
C ASP A 13 -9.61 1.52 89.70
N GLY A 14 -10.67 2.33 90.01
CA GLY A 14 -10.74 3.24 91.16
C GLY A 14 -10.01 4.59 90.98
N SER A 15 -9.35 4.79 89.83
CA SER A 15 -8.62 6.02 89.56
C SER A 15 -9.56 7.15 89.10
N VAL A 16 -9.23 8.43 89.45
CA VAL A 16 -9.94 9.68 89.04
C VAL A 16 -9.06 10.44 87.99
N ALA A 17 -7.85 10.00 87.73
CA ALA A 17 -6.94 10.66 86.79
C ALA A 17 -7.42 10.52 85.35
N ALA A 18 -7.15 11.56 84.52
CA ALA A 18 -7.43 11.50 83.14
C ALA A 18 -6.64 10.34 82.44
N LYS A 19 -7.34 9.62 81.64
CA LYS A 19 -6.70 8.49 80.83
C LYS A 19 -6.68 8.86 79.34
N ASN A 20 -5.61 8.57 78.72
CA ASN A 20 -5.44 8.74 77.27
C ASN A 20 -5.77 7.41 76.55
N ALA A 21 -6.67 7.51 75.60
CA ALA A 21 -6.87 6.44 74.63
C ALA A 21 -6.15 6.84 73.31
N ALA A 22 -5.17 6.06 72.95
CA ALA A 22 -4.58 6.16 71.66
C ALA A 22 -5.56 5.60 70.61
N TRP A 23 -5.84 6.37 69.58
CA TRP A 23 -6.60 5.94 68.41
C TRP A 23 -5.98 6.53 67.18
N ALA A 24 -6.07 5.84 66.10
CA ALA A 24 -5.56 6.25 64.81
C ALA A 24 -6.69 6.20 63.77
N ILE A 25 -6.79 7.23 62.96
CA ILE A 25 -7.63 7.17 61.77
C ILE A 25 -6.85 6.45 60.68
N GLN A 26 -7.41 5.31 60.25
CA GLN A 26 -6.83 4.56 59.11
C GLN A 26 -7.13 5.33 57.81
N LYS A 27 -6.16 5.34 56.87
CA LYS A 27 -6.39 5.87 55.55
C LYS A 27 -7.44 5.02 54.84
N ALA A 28 -8.35 5.66 54.14
CA ALA A 28 -9.33 5.01 53.26
C ALA A 28 -8.59 4.30 52.10
N ALA A 29 -9.22 3.28 51.52
CA ALA A 29 -8.67 2.64 50.31
C ALA A 29 -8.64 3.60 49.13
N GLY A 30 -7.51 3.73 48.47
CA GLY A 30 -7.40 4.46 47.21
C GLY A 30 -8.06 3.69 46.08
N THR A 31 -8.63 4.42 45.10
CA THR A 31 -9.22 3.85 43.88
C THR A 31 -8.54 4.38 42.64
N LEU A 32 -8.47 3.56 41.58
CA LEU A 32 -7.91 3.91 40.28
C LEU A 32 -8.69 3.19 39.18
N ALA A 33 -9.17 3.97 38.21
CA ALA A 33 -9.74 3.48 36.97
C ALA A 33 -9.14 4.23 35.77
N LEU A 34 -9.04 3.58 34.63
CA LEU A 34 -8.52 4.13 33.39
C LEU A 34 -9.59 4.07 32.30
N SER A 35 -9.65 5.09 31.46
CA SER A 35 -10.44 5.11 30.24
C SER A 35 -9.68 5.81 29.11
N PRO A 36 -9.43 5.11 27.98
CA PRO A 36 -9.67 3.70 27.71
C PRO A 36 -8.63 2.77 28.39
N THR A 37 -8.92 1.45 28.42
CA THR A 37 -7.98 0.41 28.86
C THR A 37 -7.20 -0.24 27.71
N SER A 38 -7.54 0.12 26.46
CA SER A 38 -6.78 -0.25 25.26
C SER A 38 -6.91 0.86 24.21
N MET A 39 -5.88 1.03 23.37
CA MET A 39 -5.91 1.97 22.26
C MET A 39 -4.99 1.53 21.13
N THR A 40 -5.31 1.99 19.90
CA THR A 40 -4.41 1.92 18.75
C THR A 40 -3.98 3.34 18.38
N LEU A 41 -2.68 3.53 18.15
CA LEU A 41 -2.06 4.73 17.60
C LEU A 41 -1.61 4.44 16.18
N ASP A 42 -1.85 5.36 15.26
CA ASP A 42 -1.51 5.23 13.86
C ASP A 42 -1.04 6.57 13.28
N ALA A 43 -0.82 6.63 11.96
CA ALA A 43 -0.39 7.87 11.30
C ALA A 43 -1.40 9.01 11.40
N SER A 44 -2.70 8.72 11.55
CA SER A 44 -3.77 9.70 11.66
C SER A 44 -3.91 10.21 13.09
N ALA A 45 -3.62 9.36 14.07
CA ALA A 45 -3.75 9.64 15.50
C ALA A 45 -2.51 9.15 16.26
N LYS A 46 -1.40 9.87 16.06
CA LYS A 46 -0.10 9.57 16.70
C LYS A 46 -0.10 9.72 18.21
N SER A 47 -1.06 10.42 18.77
CA SER A 47 -1.17 10.68 20.21
C SER A 47 -2.60 10.57 20.67
N LYS A 48 -2.82 9.85 21.78
CA LYS A 48 -4.14 9.73 22.45
C LYS A 48 -3.98 9.81 23.95
N SER A 49 -5.07 10.11 24.65
CA SER A 49 -5.07 10.30 26.10
C SER A 49 -5.80 9.16 26.82
N ILE A 50 -5.29 8.83 28.01
CA ILE A 50 -5.95 7.99 29.01
C ILE A 50 -6.42 8.94 30.12
N THR A 51 -7.72 8.93 30.40
CA THR A 51 -8.30 9.63 31.57
C THR A 51 -8.14 8.74 32.80
N VAL A 52 -7.60 9.31 33.85
CA VAL A 52 -7.41 8.66 35.14
C VAL A 52 -8.53 9.13 36.09
N THR A 53 -9.35 8.19 36.56
CA THR A 53 -10.35 8.45 37.61
C THR A 53 -9.84 7.88 38.91
N LYS A 54 -9.73 8.71 39.93
CA LYS A 54 -9.24 8.34 41.28
C LYS A 54 -9.95 9.09 42.38
N ASN A 55 -9.95 8.55 43.58
CA ASN A 55 -10.26 9.34 44.80
C ASN A 55 -8.96 9.96 45.34
N GLY A 56 -9.12 10.99 46.13
CA GLY A 56 -8.00 11.68 46.79
C GLY A 56 -7.11 12.51 45.87
N THR A 57 -6.02 13.01 46.45
CA THR A 57 -5.11 13.99 45.82
C THR A 57 -3.76 13.38 45.39
N GLY A 58 -3.57 12.08 45.59
CA GLY A 58 -2.32 11.41 45.25
C GLY A 58 -1.85 11.66 43.81
N ALA A 59 -0.56 11.86 43.58
CA ALA A 59 0.02 12.14 42.27
C ALA A 59 -0.10 10.95 41.33
N VAL A 60 -0.46 11.23 40.06
CA VAL A 60 -0.49 10.24 38.99
C VAL A 60 0.92 10.10 38.36
N SER A 61 1.35 8.90 38.12
CA SER A 61 2.55 8.60 37.32
C SER A 61 2.26 7.51 36.30
N ALA A 62 3.02 7.48 35.19
CA ALA A 62 2.85 6.47 34.15
C ALA A 62 4.20 6.06 33.57
N THR A 63 4.30 4.78 33.20
CA THR A 63 5.46 4.20 32.49
C THR A 63 4.97 3.34 31.34
N ALA A 64 5.81 3.18 30.32
CA ALA A 64 5.52 2.31 29.18
C ALA A 64 6.58 1.21 29.03
N SER A 65 6.14 -0.01 28.73
CA SER A 65 7.00 -1.16 28.46
C SER A 65 6.50 -1.95 27.24
N PRO A 66 7.39 -2.36 26.30
CA PRO A 66 8.81 -2.05 26.25
C PRO A 66 9.06 -0.57 25.96
N SER A 67 10.25 -0.08 26.31
CA SER A 67 10.67 1.29 25.99
C SER A 67 10.81 1.49 24.47
N GLY A 68 10.59 2.73 24.00
CA GLY A 68 10.81 3.11 22.61
C GLY A 68 9.69 2.75 21.62
N VAL A 69 8.59 2.12 22.05
CA VAL A 69 7.37 1.96 21.24
C VAL A 69 6.48 3.19 21.37
N VAL A 70 6.28 3.65 22.59
CA VAL A 70 5.56 4.89 22.90
C VAL A 70 6.31 5.72 23.94
N THR A 71 6.01 7.01 23.99
CA THR A 71 6.33 7.89 25.11
C THR A 71 5.06 8.21 25.86
N VAL A 72 5.19 8.49 27.16
CA VAL A 72 4.07 8.91 28.01
C VAL A 72 4.41 10.21 28.74
N SER A 73 3.42 11.09 28.87
CA SER A 73 3.49 12.28 29.70
C SER A 73 2.23 12.38 30.55
N VAL A 74 2.37 12.94 31.75
CA VAL A 74 1.26 13.06 32.71
C VAL A 74 1.00 14.52 33.01
N SER A 75 -0.25 14.92 32.92
CA SER A 75 -0.73 16.25 33.34
C SER A 75 -2.04 16.11 34.13
N GLY A 76 -1.98 16.33 35.43
CA GLY A 76 -3.11 16.10 36.32
C GLY A 76 -3.59 14.63 36.26
N ASN A 77 -4.84 14.45 35.85
CA ASN A 77 -5.48 13.14 35.71
C ASN A 77 -5.48 12.63 34.24
N THR A 78 -4.63 13.20 33.38
CA THR A 78 -4.52 12.79 31.98
C THR A 78 -3.12 12.25 31.71
N VAL A 79 -3.08 11.04 31.14
CA VAL A 79 -1.84 10.43 30.62
C VAL A 79 -1.92 10.49 29.10
N THR A 80 -1.03 11.28 28.48
CA THR A 80 -0.91 11.34 27.03
C THR A 80 0.11 10.30 26.56
N VAL A 81 -0.30 9.45 25.62
CA VAL A 81 0.52 8.39 25.01
C VAL A 81 0.81 8.78 23.58
N THR A 82 2.08 8.84 23.20
CA THR A 82 2.54 9.23 21.85
C THR A 82 3.34 8.10 21.20
N ALA A 83 2.97 7.74 19.97
CA ALA A 83 3.64 6.73 19.17
C ALA A 83 5.07 7.15 18.79
N VAL A 84 6.01 6.20 18.89
CA VAL A 84 7.41 6.36 18.46
C VAL A 84 7.71 5.44 17.27
N LYS A 85 7.38 4.14 17.38
CA LYS A 85 7.55 3.15 16.31
C LYS A 85 6.50 2.06 16.42
N ASP A 86 6.31 1.30 15.36
CA ASP A 86 5.44 0.10 15.32
C ASP A 86 5.74 -0.86 16.48
N GLY A 87 4.70 -1.45 17.02
CA GLY A 87 4.78 -2.45 18.07
C GLY A 87 3.65 -2.36 19.08
N ASN A 88 3.73 -3.23 20.07
CA ASN A 88 2.81 -3.24 21.21
C ASN A 88 3.52 -2.73 22.45
N ALA A 89 2.81 -1.96 23.27
CA ALA A 89 3.28 -1.50 24.56
C ALA A 89 2.16 -1.60 25.61
N THR A 90 2.57 -1.71 26.86
CA THR A 90 1.67 -1.60 28.02
C THR A 90 2.04 -0.32 28.77
N VAL A 91 1.07 0.57 28.93
CA VAL A 91 1.19 1.73 29.79
C VAL A 91 0.65 1.37 31.17
N THR A 92 1.52 1.44 32.18
CA THR A 92 1.18 1.21 33.57
C THR A 92 1.02 2.55 34.27
N VAL A 93 -0.13 2.76 34.89
CA VAL A 93 -0.48 3.97 35.64
C VAL A 93 -0.55 3.66 37.11
N ASN A 94 0.08 4.51 37.91
CA ASN A 94 0.07 4.45 39.37
C ASN A 94 -0.45 5.78 39.95
N VAL A 95 -1.03 5.68 41.14
CA VAL A 95 -1.42 6.81 41.96
C VAL A 95 -0.77 6.69 43.33
N ALA A 96 -0.08 7.72 43.75
CA ALA A 96 0.55 7.74 45.07
C ALA A 96 -0.49 7.78 46.19
N ALA A 97 -0.14 7.30 47.35
CA ALA A 97 -0.92 7.56 48.56
C ALA A 97 -0.95 9.07 48.87
N ASP A 98 -2.01 9.52 49.48
CA ASP A 98 -2.15 10.88 50.03
C ASP A 98 -2.37 10.88 51.54
N ALA A 99 -2.75 12.01 52.10
CA ALA A 99 -2.97 12.13 53.55
C ALA A 99 -4.10 11.19 54.05
N ASN A 100 -5.13 10.98 53.21
CA ASN A 100 -6.38 10.34 53.62
C ASN A 100 -6.61 8.99 52.93
N HIS A 101 -5.79 8.61 51.88
CA HIS A 101 -5.97 7.42 51.08
C HIS A 101 -4.68 6.62 50.96
N THR A 102 -4.79 5.32 50.94
CA THR A 102 -3.70 4.43 50.55
C THR A 102 -3.47 4.44 49.03
N ALA A 103 -2.29 4.09 48.55
CA ALA A 103 -2.06 3.91 47.12
C ALA A 103 -2.94 2.76 46.59
N PRO A 104 -3.70 2.95 45.52
CA PRO A 104 -4.42 1.87 44.84
C PRO A 104 -3.45 0.96 44.07
N SER A 105 -3.90 -0.25 43.72
CA SER A 105 -3.18 -1.09 42.77
C SER A 105 -3.07 -0.42 41.42
N ALA A 106 -1.90 -0.55 40.80
CA ALA A 106 -1.66 -0.06 39.44
C ALA A 106 -2.67 -0.61 38.43
N LYS A 107 -2.96 0.18 37.41
CA LYS A 107 -3.79 -0.22 36.26
C LYS A 107 -3.02 -0.07 34.98
N THR A 108 -3.40 -0.83 33.96
CA THR A 108 -2.71 -0.87 32.67
C THR A 108 -3.65 -0.50 31.52
N CYS A 109 -3.06 0.10 30.50
CA CYS A 109 -3.68 0.30 29.18
C CYS A 109 -2.81 -0.39 28.13
N SER A 110 -3.42 -1.26 27.31
CA SER A 110 -2.74 -1.89 26.18
C SER A 110 -2.69 -0.93 25.01
N VAL A 111 -1.52 -0.73 24.42
CA VAL A 111 -1.31 0.19 23.29
C VAL A 111 -0.73 -0.58 22.13
N LYS A 112 -1.39 -0.49 20.97
CA LYS A 112 -0.89 -0.97 19.67
C LYS A 112 -0.48 0.24 18.84
N VAL A 113 0.73 0.23 18.29
CA VAL A 113 1.21 1.26 17.36
C VAL A 113 1.33 0.65 15.96
N GLU A 114 0.65 1.24 14.99
CA GLU A 114 0.58 0.79 13.60
C GLU A 114 1.00 1.92 12.65
N MET A 115 2.30 2.25 12.66
CA MET A 115 2.84 3.26 11.74
C MET A 115 3.04 2.66 10.34
N PRO A 116 2.81 3.42 9.26
CA PRO A 116 3.04 2.95 7.90
C PRO A 116 4.52 2.83 7.60
N ASN A 117 4.87 1.82 6.81
CA ASN A 117 6.14 1.81 6.10
C ASN A 117 5.96 2.56 4.79
N ILE A 118 6.77 3.58 4.57
CA ILE A 118 6.74 4.38 3.35
C ILE A 118 8.00 4.09 2.55
N TYR A 119 7.84 3.71 1.29
CA TYR A 119 8.90 3.45 0.33
C TYR A 119 8.72 4.41 -0.84
N GLY A 120 9.79 5.07 -1.26
CA GLY A 120 9.68 6.08 -2.29
C GLY A 120 10.78 6.01 -3.33
N VAL A 121 10.48 6.64 -4.48
CA VAL A 121 11.44 6.93 -5.55
C VAL A 121 11.21 8.35 -6.06
N GLU A 122 12.29 9.00 -6.48
CA GLU A 122 12.27 10.33 -7.05
C GLU A 122 13.06 10.36 -8.36
N TRP A 123 12.45 10.88 -9.42
CA TRP A 123 13.09 11.16 -10.69
C TRP A 123 13.30 12.67 -10.83
N ASP A 124 14.47 13.06 -11.25
CA ASP A 124 14.88 14.47 -11.34
C ASP A 124 14.39 15.19 -12.60
N GLY A 125 13.75 14.45 -13.55
CA GLY A 125 13.26 14.99 -14.80
C GLY A 125 14.33 15.14 -15.88
N THR A 126 15.51 14.54 -15.69
CA THR A 126 16.57 14.49 -16.72
C THR A 126 16.38 13.28 -17.64
N SER A 127 17.28 13.14 -18.64
CA SER A 127 17.20 12.07 -19.63
C SER A 127 17.50 10.66 -19.09
N THR A 128 17.84 10.51 -17.80
CA THR A 128 18.04 9.19 -17.20
C THR A 128 16.72 8.43 -17.06
N THR A 129 16.76 7.12 -17.25
CA THR A 129 15.64 6.22 -16.91
C THR A 129 15.59 5.90 -15.42
N VAL A 130 16.69 6.14 -14.69
CA VAL A 130 16.89 5.72 -13.30
C VAL A 130 16.29 6.73 -12.33
N TRP A 131 15.59 6.21 -11.33
CA TRP A 131 15.07 6.95 -10.17
C TRP A 131 15.96 6.77 -8.95
N SER A 132 16.01 7.77 -8.09
CA SER A 132 16.66 7.67 -6.79
C SER A 132 15.70 7.18 -5.74
N ARG A 133 16.08 6.15 -4.96
CA ARG A 133 15.25 5.66 -3.85
C ARG A 133 15.22 6.64 -2.69
N THR A 134 14.08 6.79 -2.07
CA THR A 134 13.83 7.70 -0.94
C THR A 134 13.06 6.98 0.17
N ASP A 135 12.83 7.66 1.27
CA ASP A 135 12.11 7.14 2.43
C ASP A 135 12.76 5.83 2.94
N LYS A 136 12.01 4.82 3.34
CA LYS A 136 12.59 3.54 3.81
C LYS A 136 13.33 2.74 2.73
N ALA A 137 13.13 3.06 1.46
CA ALA A 137 13.85 2.42 0.37
C ALA A 137 15.24 3.03 0.10
N ALA A 138 15.60 4.17 0.70
CA ALA A 138 16.82 4.93 0.39
C ALA A 138 18.13 4.12 0.46
N GLY A 139 18.19 3.08 1.30
CA GLY A 139 19.37 2.22 1.42
C GLY A 139 19.28 0.88 0.66
N PHE A 140 18.22 0.66 -0.11
CA PHE A 140 18.02 -0.62 -0.77
C PHE A 140 18.87 -0.75 -2.03
N THR A 141 19.41 -1.94 -2.24
CA THR A 141 20.07 -2.32 -3.49
C THR A 141 19.04 -2.52 -4.61
N ASN A 142 19.49 -2.52 -5.85
CA ASN A 142 18.61 -2.86 -6.97
C ASN A 142 18.21 -4.34 -6.89
N PRO A 143 16.95 -4.68 -7.19
CA PRO A 143 16.54 -6.05 -7.36
C PRO A 143 17.36 -6.76 -8.44
N VAL A 144 17.58 -8.04 -8.22
CA VAL A 144 18.20 -8.93 -9.20
C VAL A 144 17.12 -9.89 -9.69
N PRO A 145 16.52 -9.69 -10.87
CA PRO A 145 15.53 -10.61 -11.42
C PRO A 145 16.19 -11.93 -11.79
N TYR A 146 15.41 -13.01 -11.82
CA TYR A 146 15.90 -14.27 -12.38
C TYR A 146 16.19 -14.12 -13.88
N VAL A 147 17.29 -14.68 -14.31
CA VAL A 147 17.64 -14.85 -15.73
C VAL A 147 17.98 -16.32 -15.94
N ALA A 148 17.46 -16.94 -16.99
CA ALA A 148 17.67 -18.37 -17.24
C ALA A 148 19.16 -18.73 -17.23
N GLY A 149 19.50 -19.77 -16.47
CA GLY A 149 20.89 -20.19 -16.24
C GLY A 149 21.63 -19.42 -15.14
N GLN A 150 21.03 -18.41 -14.52
CA GLN A 150 21.61 -17.67 -13.39
C GLN A 150 21.08 -18.21 -12.06
N SER A 151 21.94 -18.22 -11.03
CA SER A 151 21.58 -18.69 -9.69
C SER A 151 21.33 -17.57 -8.67
N LYS A 152 21.63 -16.31 -9.03
CA LYS A 152 21.46 -15.14 -8.16
C LYS A 152 20.23 -14.38 -8.59
N TYR A 153 19.28 -14.24 -7.67
CA TYR A 153 18.09 -13.44 -7.83
C TYR A 153 17.55 -13.05 -6.44
N GLY A 154 16.76 -12.01 -6.36
CA GLY A 154 16.13 -11.52 -5.13
C GLY A 154 15.87 -10.03 -5.17
N SER A 155 15.00 -9.57 -4.30
CA SER A 155 14.64 -8.17 -4.13
C SER A 155 14.60 -7.79 -2.65
N PRO A 156 15.09 -6.60 -2.27
CA PRO A 156 14.88 -6.06 -0.93
C PRO A 156 13.40 -5.98 -0.53
N PHE A 157 12.50 -6.00 -1.50
CA PHE A 157 11.05 -5.91 -1.30
C PHE A 157 10.35 -7.27 -1.13
N ASP A 158 11.04 -8.40 -1.21
CA ASP A 158 10.42 -9.73 -1.20
C ASP A 158 9.65 -10.05 0.09
N ASN A 159 10.06 -9.48 1.22
CA ASN A 159 9.41 -9.66 2.50
C ASN A 159 8.64 -8.41 2.98
N LEU A 160 8.40 -7.44 2.10
CA LEU A 160 7.78 -6.16 2.44
C LEU A 160 6.41 -6.03 1.78
N MET A 161 5.40 -5.63 2.55
CA MET A 161 4.10 -5.27 1.99
C MET A 161 4.20 -3.93 1.23
N PRO A 162 3.49 -3.81 0.10
CA PRO A 162 2.54 -4.75 -0.50
C PRO A 162 3.16 -5.84 -1.39
N TRP A 163 4.44 -5.76 -1.76
CA TRP A 163 5.11 -6.67 -2.71
C TRP A 163 5.08 -8.14 -2.28
N SER A 164 5.33 -8.43 -1.00
CA SER A 164 5.28 -9.80 -0.46
C SER A 164 3.88 -10.43 -0.54
N GLY A 165 2.86 -9.62 -0.65
CA GLY A 165 1.47 -10.07 -0.80
C GLY A 165 1.05 -10.31 -2.25
N MET A 166 1.91 -10.04 -3.24
CA MET A 166 1.66 -10.38 -4.64
C MET A 166 1.89 -11.87 -4.89
N VAL A 167 0.91 -12.67 -4.52
CA VAL A 167 0.99 -14.13 -4.51
C VAL A 167 0.05 -14.76 -5.52
N ARG A 168 0.41 -15.97 -6.00
CA ARG A 168 -0.44 -16.76 -6.88
C ARG A 168 -1.73 -17.13 -6.17
N SER A 169 -2.82 -17.09 -6.91
CA SER A 169 -4.17 -17.44 -6.50
C SER A 169 -4.90 -18.09 -7.68
N SER A 170 -6.10 -18.58 -7.46
CA SER A 170 -6.93 -19.11 -8.53
C SER A 170 -8.41 -18.88 -8.25
N ASP A 171 -9.19 -18.84 -9.32
CA ASP A 171 -10.64 -18.76 -9.29
C ASP A 171 -11.22 -19.75 -10.32
N PRO A 172 -12.25 -20.54 -10.00
CA PRO A 172 -12.82 -21.51 -10.93
C PRO A 172 -13.33 -20.92 -12.25
N ALA A 173 -13.81 -19.67 -12.23
CA ALA A 173 -14.30 -18.97 -13.41
C ALA A 173 -13.20 -18.22 -14.15
N ALA A 174 -12.33 -17.47 -13.42
CA ALA A 174 -11.31 -16.63 -14.03
C ALA A 174 -10.01 -17.38 -14.35
N GLY A 175 -9.72 -18.50 -13.71
CA GLY A 175 -8.49 -19.28 -13.88
C GLY A 175 -7.40 -18.88 -12.88
N GLU A 176 -6.14 -18.85 -13.33
CA GLU A 176 -4.99 -18.53 -12.49
C GLU A 176 -4.78 -17.03 -12.36
N LEU A 177 -4.63 -16.58 -11.12
CA LEU A 177 -4.60 -15.17 -10.77
C LEU A 177 -3.36 -14.84 -9.94
N VAL A 178 -3.07 -13.55 -9.85
CA VAL A 178 -2.17 -12.96 -8.87
C VAL A 178 -2.95 -11.99 -8.00
N ALA A 179 -2.91 -12.20 -6.70
CA ALA A 179 -3.48 -11.29 -5.71
C ALA A 179 -2.55 -10.07 -5.55
N ILE A 180 -3.12 -8.89 -5.42
CA ILE A 180 -2.40 -7.65 -5.14
C ILE A 180 -3.06 -7.02 -3.91
N PRO A 181 -2.35 -6.87 -2.78
CA PRO A 181 -2.90 -6.28 -1.57
C PRO A 181 -3.03 -4.76 -1.70
N LYS A 182 -3.99 -4.20 -0.97
CA LYS A 182 -4.21 -2.75 -0.88
C LYS A 182 -2.98 -2.04 -0.35
N PHE A 183 -2.65 -0.93 -0.97
CA PHE A 183 -1.64 0.01 -0.51
C PHE A 183 -2.12 1.45 -0.75
N TRP A 184 -1.38 2.40 -0.20
CA TRP A 184 -1.61 3.83 -0.38
C TRP A 184 -0.43 4.44 -1.13
N PHE A 185 -0.70 5.42 -1.98
CA PHE A 185 0.33 6.10 -2.76
C PHE A 185 0.22 7.62 -2.63
N LYS A 186 1.32 8.28 -2.94
CA LYS A 186 1.37 9.73 -3.10
C LYS A 186 2.30 10.09 -4.24
N TRP A 187 1.76 10.82 -5.21
CA TRP A 187 2.55 11.52 -6.20
C TRP A 187 2.85 12.94 -5.74
N THR A 188 4.08 13.39 -5.94
CA THR A 188 4.49 14.78 -5.77
C THR A 188 5.24 15.23 -7.00
N LYS A 189 4.82 16.35 -7.61
CA LYS A 189 5.49 16.98 -8.76
C LYS A 189 6.01 18.34 -8.34
N SER A 190 7.28 18.64 -8.64
CA SER A 190 7.92 19.94 -8.40
C SER A 190 8.82 20.29 -9.59
N GLY A 191 8.36 21.21 -10.44
CA GLY A 191 9.00 21.46 -11.72
C GLY A 191 9.00 20.21 -12.60
N SER A 192 10.16 19.76 -13.07
CA SER A 192 10.35 18.51 -13.80
C SER A 192 10.41 17.26 -12.91
N ARG A 193 10.67 17.43 -11.62
CA ARG A 193 10.82 16.31 -10.67
C ARG A 193 9.50 15.62 -10.39
N LEU A 194 9.56 14.29 -10.31
CA LEU A 194 8.46 13.44 -9.89
C LEU A 194 8.90 12.60 -8.69
N LYS A 195 8.07 12.52 -7.67
CA LYS A 195 8.28 11.60 -6.53
C LYS A 195 7.04 10.73 -6.38
N LEU A 196 7.25 9.42 -6.35
CA LEU A 196 6.24 8.42 -5.98
C LEU A 196 6.58 7.83 -4.62
N GLN A 197 5.61 7.78 -3.73
CA GLN A 197 5.68 7.11 -2.45
C GLN A 197 4.57 6.08 -2.34
N ILE A 198 4.89 4.91 -1.77
CA ILE A 198 3.95 3.82 -1.45
C ILE A 198 4.00 3.58 0.05
N ALA A 199 2.83 3.46 0.67
CA ALA A 199 2.66 3.10 2.07
C ALA A 199 1.85 1.80 2.20
N ASP A 200 2.25 0.94 3.13
CA ASP A 200 1.59 -0.35 3.42
C ASP A 200 0.33 -0.21 4.29
N LYS A 201 0.09 0.97 4.85
CA LYS A 201 -1.06 1.31 5.69
C LYS A 201 -1.58 2.69 5.37
N ALA A 202 -2.82 2.98 5.78
CA ALA A 202 -3.43 4.30 5.63
C ALA A 202 -2.53 5.40 6.21
N THR A 203 -2.32 6.44 5.41
CA THR A 203 -1.36 7.52 5.71
C THR A 203 -1.98 8.86 5.32
N PRO A 204 -2.00 9.87 6.19
CA PRO A 204 -2.50 11.19 5.84
C PRO A 204 -1.82 11.78 4.62
N GLY A 205 -2.60 12.29 3.67
CA GLY A 205 -2.11 12.86 2.42
C GLY A 205 -1.68 11.84 1.37
N PHE A 206 -1.99 10.55 1.58
CA PHE A 206 -1.89 9.49 0.58
C PHE A 206 -3.27 9.08 0.10
N HIS A 207 -3.35 8.60 -1.13
CA HIS A 207 -4.56 8.05 -1.74
C HIS A 207 -4.49 6.52 -1.77
N VAL A 208 -5.63 5.87 -1.71
CA VAL A 208 -5.71 4.42 -1.94
C VAL A 208 -5.31 4.12 -3.37
N SER A 209 -4.54 3.07 -3.61
CA SER A 209 -4.12 2.64 -4.95
C SER A 209 -5.32 2.44 -5.89
N PRO A 210 -5.20 2.80 -7.17
CA PRO A 210 -6.36 3.02 -8.05
C PRO A 210 -7.27 1.80 -8.22
N ALA A 211 -6.72 0.60 -8.28
CA ALA A 211 -7.53 -0.62 -8.39
C ALA A 211 -8.28 -0.98 -7.09
N HIS A 212 -7.80 -0.49 -5.94
CA HIS A 212 -8.38 -0.77 -4.61
C HIS A 212 -9.39 0.29 -4.16
N ALA A 213 -9.38 1.48 -4.76
CA ALA A 213 -10.27 2.57 -4.41
C ALA A 213 -11.76 2.19 -4.63
N ASP A 214 -12.65 2.90 -3.96
CA ASP A 214 -14.06 2.83 -4.30
C ASP A 214 -14.27 3.38 -5.73
N ARG A 215 -14.79 2.52 -6.57
CA ARG A 215 -14.97 2.78 -8.00
C ARG A 215 -16.39 3.23 -8.35
N GLY A 216 -17.27 3.42 -7.36
CA GLY A 216 -18.67 3.76 -7.56
C GLY A 216 -19.51 2.59 -8.09
N ASP A 217 -19.03 1.35 -7.97
CA ASP A 217 -19.70 0.12 -8.39
C ASP A 217 -20.48 -0.57 -7.24
N GLY A 218 -20.58 0.09 -6.09
CA GLY A 218 -21.26 -0.40 -4.90
C GLY A 218 -20.48 -1.43 -4.09
N LYS A 219 -19.20 -1.68 -4.43
CA LYS A 219 -18.32 -2.63 -3.71
C LYS A 219 -17.41 -1.95 -2.68
N GLY A 220 -17.34 -0.61 -2.70
CA GLY A 220 -16.44 0.16 -1.84
C GLY A 220 -14.96 -0.11 -2.11
N GLU A 221 -14.10 0.24 -1.16
CA GLU A 221 -12.67 -0.09 -1.21
C GLU A 221 -12.43 -1.60 -1.08
N ARG A 222 -11.45 -2.11 -1.84
CA ARG A 222 -11.05 -3.52 -1.86
C ARG A 222 -9.74 -3.71 -1.12
N ASN A 223 -9.67 -4.70 -0.21
CA ASN A 223 -8.43 -5.04 0.48
C ASN A 223 -7.45 -5.81 -0.42
N THR A 224 -7.98 -6.53 -1.39
CA THR A 224 -7.20 -7.28 -2.38
C THR A 224 -7.91 -7.16 -3.73
N VAL A 225 -7.13 -6.96 -4.78
CA VAL A 225 -7.57 -7.10 -6.16
C VAL A 225 -6.79 -8.21 -6.84
N TYR A 226 -7.31 -8.71 -7.94
CA TYR A 226 -6.71 -9.84 -8.65
C TYR A 226 -6.53 -9.47 -10.11
N ILE A 227 -5.42 -9.94 -10.71
CA ILE A 227 -5.18 -9.89 -12.14
C ILE A 227 -4.88 -11.30 -12.64
N GLY A 228 -5.19 -11.60 -13.91
CA GLY A 228 -4.76 -12.84 -14.54
C GLY A 228 -3.24 -13.01 -14.45
N ARG A 229 -2.77 -14.19 -14.04
CA ARG A 229 -1.36 -14.54 -14.11
C ARG A 229 -0.87 -14.55 -15.55
N TYR A 230 -1.72 -14.97 -16.49
CA TYR A 230 -1.50 -15.04 -17.92
C TYR A 230 -2.54 -14.19 -18.65
N HIS A 231 -2.26 -13.87 -19.90
CA HIS A 231 -3.28 -13.39 -20.82
C HIS A 231 -4.46 -14.37 -20.89
N CYS A 232 -5.63 -13.91 -21.31
CA CYS A 232 -6.78 -14.79 -21.43
C CYS A 232 -6.58 -15.80 -22.57
N HIS A 233 -6.91 -17.06 -22.29
CA HIS A 233 -6.73 -18.17 -23.21
C HIS A 233 -7.71 -18.10 -24.39
N THR A 234 -7.25 -18.44 -25.59
CA THR A 234 -8.01 -18.33 -26.84
C THR A 234 -9.34 -19.09 -26.84
N SER A 235 -9.45 -20.21 -26.10
CA SER A 235 -10.63 -21.08 -26.15
C SER A 235 -11.70 -20.74 -25.11
N ASN A 236 -11.34 -20.13 -23.95
CA ASN A 236 -12.27 -20.04 -22.80
C ASN A 236 -12.19 -18.73 -22.02
N TRP A 237 -11.41 -17.75 -22.46
CA TRP A 237 -11.22 -16.45 -21.82
C TRP A 237 -10.55 -16.46 -20.44
N LYS A 238 -10.27 -17.64 -19.86
CA LYS A 238 -9.64 -17.74 -18.55
C LYS A 238 -8.13 -17.40 -18.62
N SER A 239 -7.58 -16.89 -17.54
CA SER A 239 -6.14 -16.83 -17.32
C SER A 239 -5.61 -18.24 -17.07
N GLN A 240 -4.84 -18.79 -18.02
CA GLN A 240 -4.50 -20.21 -18.00
C GLN A 240 -3.16 -20.44 -18.70
N SER A 241 -2.32 -21.30 -18.12
CA SER A 241 -1.10 -21.81 -18.74
C SER A 241 -1.39 -22.71 -19.95
N GLY A 242 -0.48 -22.78 -20.84
CA GLY A 242 -0.53 -23.69 -22.02
C GLY A 242 -1.33 -23.17 -23.19
N GLY A 243 -1.16 -23.02 -24.30
CA GLY A 243 -1.91 -22.48 -25.42
C GLY A 243 -1.72 -20.99 -25.64
N LYS A 244 -2.32 -20.49 -26.68
CA LYS A 244 -2.10 -19.12 -27.13
C LYS A 244 -3.01 -18.13 -26.41
N PRO A 245 -2.57 -16.89 -26.21
CA PRO A 245 -3.46 -15.82 -25.78
C PRO A 245 -4.53 -15.55 -26.84
N LYS A 246 -5.67 -15.01 -26.39
CA LYS A 246 -6.71 -14.56 -27.31
C LYS A 246 -6.29 -13.23 -27.91
N ALA A 247 -6.04 -13.25 -29.20
CA ALA A 247 -5.59 -12.09 -29.97
C ALA A 247 -6.56 -11.76 -31.12
N ASP A 248 -6.30 -10.70 -31.85
CA ASP A 248 -7.06 -10.25 -33.02
C ASP A 248 -8.54 -9.99 -32.73
N ILE A 249 -8.84 -9.37 -31.61
CA ILE A 249 -10.17 -9.04 -31.12
C ILE A 249 -10.31 -7.55 -30.79
N THR A 250 -11.53 -7.04 -30.86
CA THR A 250 -11.82 -5.68 -30.40
C THR A 250 -11.85 -5.63 -28.88
N ARG A 251 -11.61 -4.44 -28.28
CA ARG A 251 -11.71 -4.24 -26.83
C ARG A 251 -13.11 -4.57 -26.29
N SER A 252 -14.16 -4.20 -27.02
CA SER A 252 -15.54 -4.53 -26.63
C SER A 252 -15.82 -6.04 -26.63
N ALA A 253 -15.25 -6.80 -27.57
CA ALA A 253 -15.34 -8.26 -27.58
C ALA A 253 -14.58 -8.88 -26.42
N ALA A 254 -13.39 -8.37 -26.09
CA ALA A 254 -12.62 -8.79 -24.92
C ALA A 254 -13.39 -8.51 -23.62
N ARG A 255 -13.92 -7.29 -23.47
CA ARG A 255 -14.77 -6.91 -22.32
C ARG A 255 -15.95 -7.87 -22.13
N SER A 256 -16.70 -8.13 -23.19
CA SER A 256 -17.87 -9.02 -23.14
C SER A 256 -17.49 -10.47 -22.83
N GLY A 257 -16.43 -10.98 -23.47
CA GLY A 257 -15.97 -12.36 -23.29
C GLY A 257 -15.46 -12.62 -21.87
N ILE A 258 -14.66 -11.70 -21.32
CA ILE A 258 -14.13 -11.82 -19.96
C ILE A 258 -15.22 -11.63 -18.91
N HIS A 259 -16.10 -10.62 -19.07
CA HIS A 259 -17.21 -10.40 -18.14
C HIS A 259 -18.24 -11.55 -18.17
N GLY A 260 -18.34 -12.26 -19.30
CA GLY A 260 -19.15 -13.48 -19.43
C GLY A 260 -18.70 -14.64 -18.54
N LEU A 261 -17.49 -14.61 -17.98
CA LEU A 261 -17.01 -15.58 -17.00
C LEU A 261 -17.67 -15.43 -15.62
N GLY A 262 -18.14 -14.23 -15.27
CA GLY A 262 -18.84 -13.96 -14.03
C GLY A 262 -18.97 -12.47 -13.74
N GLY A 263 -20.04 -12.07 -13.07
CA GLY A 263 -20.42 -10.67 -12.86
C GLY A 263 -19.43 -9.79 -12.06
N THR A 264 -18.38 -10.38 -11.48
CA THR A 264 -17.30 -9.66 -10.78
C THR A 264 -15.97 -9.74 -11.52
N ILE A 265 -15.93 -10.40 -12.67
CA ILE A 265 -14.74 -10.56 -13.51
C ILE A 265 -14.80 -9.53 -14.63
N TRP A 266 -13.76 -8.73 -14.74
CA TRP A 266 -13.64 -7.65 -15.71
C TRP A 266 -12.35 -7.78 -16.51
N GLN A 267 -12.35 -7.22 -17.72
CA GLN A 267 -11.12 -7.04 -18.48
C GLN A 267 -10.15 -6.16 -17.67
N SER A 268 -8.83 -6.42 -17.82
CA SER A 268 -7.77 -5.59 -17.25
C SER A 268 -7.96 -4.13 -17.67
N ASP A 269 -7.91 -3.24 -16.69
CA ASP A 269 -8.16 -1.81 -16.87
C ASP A 269 -6.94 -0.97 -16.51
N ILE A 270 -7.01 0.32 -16.82
CA ILE A 270 -5.94 1.26 -16.55
C ILE A 270 -5.64 1.36 -15.05
N GLN A 271 -6.63 1.18 -14.17
CA GLN A 271 -6.44 1.26 -12.73
C GLN A 271 -5.56 0.13 -12.20
N ILE A 272 -5.78 -1.12 -12.66
CA ILE A 272 -4.93 -2.25 -12.26
C ILE A 272 -3.52 -2.14 -12.87
N ARG A 273 -3.41 -1.66 -14.13
CA ARG A 273 -2.09 -1.43 -14.77
C ARG A 273 -1.29 -0.39 -14.02
N MET A 274 -1.88 0.75 -13.68
CA MET A 274 -1.23 1.80 -12.89
C MET A 274 -0.87 1.33 -11.48
N THR A 275 -1.69 0.48 -10.87
CA THR A 275 -1.40 -0.14 -9.57
C THR A 275 -0.13 -0.99 -9.63
N ILE A 276 -0.01 -1.87 -10.64
CA ILE A 276 1.17 -2.72 -10.85
C ILE A 276 2.40 -1.87 -11.20
N TRP A 277 2.24 -0.91 -12.09
CA TRP A 277 3.33 -0.03 -12.53
C TRP A 277 3.93 0.78 -11.37
N MET A 278 3.11 1.31 -10.46
CA MET A 278 3.61 2.00 -9.26
C MET A 278 4.47 1.08 -8.37
N LEU A 279 4.05 -0.18 -8.21
CA LEU A 279 4.80 -1.18 -7.44
C LEU A 279 6.15 -1.49 -8.11
N TYR A 280 6.14 -1.72 -9.43
CA TYR A 280 7.35 -1.93 -10.21
C TYR A 280 8.31 -0.73 -10.07
N LEU A 281 7.81 0.49 -10.25
CA LEU A 281 8.64 1.69 -10.27
C LEU A 281 9.35 1.91 -8.93
N VAL A 282 8.66 1.71 -7.80
CA VAL A 282 9.29 1.82 -6.48
C VAL A 282 10.28 0.67 -6.23
N GLU A 283 9.99 -0.52 -6.68
CA GLU A 283 10.86 -1.68 -6.51
C GLU A 283 12.14 -1.59 -7.35
N TYR A 284 12.01 -1.31 -8.65
CA TYR A 284 13.14 -1.31 -9.57
C TYR A 284 13.85 0.04 -9.70
N ALA A 285 13.17 1.13 -9.37
CA ALA A 285 13.69 2.51 -9.47
C ALA A 285 14.27 2.81 -10.87
N ASP A 286 13.63 2.31 -11.91
CA ASP A 286 13.99 2.54 -13.31
C ASP A 286 12.71 2.50 -14.17
N TRP A 287 12.55 3.44 -15.10
CA TRP A 287 11.47 3.43 -16.06
C TRP A 287 11.51 2.19 -16.97
N ASN A 288 12.72 1.74 -17.33
CA ASN A 288 12.97 0.73 -18.35
C ASN A 288 12.83 -0.70 -17.79
N SER A 289 11.62 -1.27 -17.89
CA SER A 289 11.33 -2.64 -17.46
C SER A 289 12.07 -3.69 -18.27
N GLN A 290 12.29 -3.44 -19.54
CA GLN A 290 13.03 -4.35 -20.44
C GLN A 290 14.50 -4.46 -20.04
N LYS A 291 15.14 -3.32 -19.70
CA LYS A 291 16.53 -3.30 -19.21
C LYS A 291 16.66 -3.96 -17.84
N THR A 292 15.69 -3.75 -16.95
CA THR A 292 15.79 -4.24 -15.56
C THR A 292 15.41 -5.71 -15.44
N ILE A 293 14.35 -6.16 -16.10
CA ILE A 293 13.83 -7.54 -15.99
C ILE A 293 14.15 -8.36 -17.24
N GLY A 294 13.87 -7.82 -18.42
CA GLY A 294 14.13 -8.49 -19.69
C GLY A 294 13.20 -8.00 -20.80
N LYS A 295 13.62 -8.22 -22.05
CA LYS A 295 12.91 -7.74 -23.23
C LYS A 295 11.66 -8.55 -23.59
N GLY A 296 11.59 -9.79 -23.12
CA GLY A 296 10.47 -10.68 -23.42
C GLY A 296 10.39 -11.07 -24.90
N CYS A 297 9.18 -11.40 -25.33
CA CYS A 297 8.87 -11.87 -26.67
C CYS A 297 8.72 -10.69 -27.67
N GLY A 298 9.66 -9.76 -27.68
CA GLY A 298 9.52 -8.53 -28.48
C GLY A 298 10.00 -8.66 -29.93
N ASP A 299 10.65 -9.73 -30.33
CA ASP A 299 11.27 -9.89 -31.66
C ASP A 299 11.10 -11.30 -32.23
N ASN A 300 9.93 -11.86 -32.03
CA ASN A 300 9.51 -13.15 -32.56
C ASN A 300 8.70 -13.00 -33.85
N SER A 301 8.58 -14.11 -34.60
CA SER A 301 7.77 -14.16 -35.81
C SER A 301 6.26 -14.40 -35.54
N ALA A 302 5.88 -14.80 -34.33
CA ALA A 302 4.50 -15.13 -33.97
C ALA A 302 4.30 -15.13 -32.45
N THR A 303 3.05 -15.01 -32.04
CA THR A 303 2.61 -15.15 -30.65
C THR A 303 3.02 -16.50 -30.04
N GLY A 304 3.66 -16.46 -28.88
CA GLY A 304 4.01 -17.65 -28.11
C GLY A 304 2.86 -18.21 -27.27
N ASN A 305 3.00 -19.44 -26.79
CA ASN A 305 2.08 -20.00 -25.80
C ASN A 305 2.33 -19.37 -24.42
N MET A 306 1.30 -19.27 -23.60
CA MET A 306 1.41 -18.84 -22.21
C MET A 306 1.95 -19.96 -21.32
N GLY A 307 2.46 -19.62 -20.13
CA GLY A 307 3.03 -20.57 -19.19
C GLY A 307 4.53 -20.81 -19.35
N TYR A 308 5.21 -20.03 -20.18
CA TYR A 308 6.65 -20.13 -20.37
C TYR A 308 7.47 -19.73 -19.14
N THR A 309 6.86 -19.06 -18.17
CA THR A 309 7.50 -18.72 -16.89
C THR A 309 7.15 -19.67 -15.75
N ASP A 310 6.40 -20.75 -15.99
CA ASP A 310 5.90 -21.65 -14.96
C ASP A 310 7.02 -22.37 -14.19
N SER A 311 8.11 -22.69 -14.87
CA SER A 311 9.27 -23.33 -14.28
C SER A 311 10.28 -22.36 -13.66
N MET A 312 10.04 -21.05 -13.69
CA MET A 312 10.95 -20.09 -13.09
C MET A 312 10.99 -20.25 -11.56
N PRO A 313 12.18 -20.32 -10.95
CA PRO A 313 12.33 -20.52 -9.51
C PRO A 313 12.01 -19.25 -8.68
N TYR A 314 11.83 -18.12 -9.35
CA TYR A 314 11.59 -16.82 -8.73
C TYR A 314 10.45 -16.09 -9.44
N HIS A 315 9.70 -15.33 -8.69
CA HIS A 315 8.48 -14.67 -9.16
C HIS A 315 8.70 -13.49 -10.14
N THR A 316 9.93 -13.10 -10.41
CA THR A 316 10.28 -11.99 -11.31
C THR A 316 11.52 -12.31 -12.10
N GLY A 317 11.43 -12.16 -13.42
CA GLY A 317 12.59 -12.38 -14.28
C GLY A 317 12.23 -12.76 -15.72
N THR A 318 13.20 -13.34 -16.41
CA THR A 318 13.08 -13.78 -17.80
C THR A 318 13.58 -15.21 -17.98
N THR A 319 12.95 -15.95 -18.90
CA THR A 319 13.38 -17.27 -19.32
C THR A 319 14.51 -17.25 -20.36
N GLN A 320 14.95 -16.06 -20.76
CA GLN A 320 16.09 -15.88 -21.65
C GLN A 320 17.42 -16.01 -20.90
N SER A 321 18.47 -16.47 -21.58
CA SER A 321 19.82 -16.53 -21.03
C SER A 321 20.48 -15.15 -20.83
N SER A 322 19.90 -14.12 -21.43
CA SER A 322 20.29 -12.72 -21.25
C SER A 322 19.07 -11.83 -21.23
N ARG A 323 19.05 -10.79 -20.37
CA ARG A 323 18.01 -9.76 -20.35
C ARG A 323 17.97 -8.91 -21.63
N ASP A 324 19.11 -8.84 -22.32
CA ASP A 324 19.25 -8.03 -23.53
C ASP A 324 18.80 -8.77 -24.79
N SER A 325 18.45 -10.06 -24.67
CA SER A 325 17.95 -10.89 -25.77
C SER A 325 16.43 -10.88 -25.82
N TYR A 326 15.88 -10.87 -27.03
CA TYR A 326 14.45 -11.09 -27.26
C TYR A 326 14.13 -12.59 -27.24
N GLY A 327 12.94 -12.92 -26.74
CA GLY A 327 12.46 -14.30 -26.70
C GLY A 327 11.21 -14.44 -25.84
N LEU A 328 10.86 -15.68 -25.53
CA LEU A 328 9.70 -15.93 -24.67
C LEU A 328 10.06 -15.63 -23.22
N GLY A 329 9.22 -14.94 -22.51
CA GLY A 329 9.09 -15.11 -21.10
C GLY A 329 9.64 -14.09 -20.17
N THR A 330 8.89 -13.04 -19.95
CA THR A 330 9.06 -12.21 -18.76
C THR A 330 7.91 -12.42 -17.77
N GLN A 331 8.22 -12.27 -16.49
CA GLN A 331 7.21 -12.06 -15.46
C GLN A 331 7.66 -11.02 -14.44
N TYR A 332 6.72 -10.29 -13.91
CA TYR A 332 6.88 -9.43 -12.76
C TYR A 332 5.93 -9.88 -11.66
N ARG A 333 6.48 -10.28 -10.52
CA ARG A 333 5.76 -10.73 -9.32
C ARG A 333 4.62 -11.70 -9.65
N ASN A 334 4.99 -12.80 -10.34
CA ASN A 334 4.12 -13.86 -10.83
C ASN A 334 3.18 -13.50 -11.99
N ILE A 335 3.13 -12.28 -12.48
CA ILE A 335 2.33 -11.88 -13.63
C ILE A 335 3.19 -12.03 -14.87
N GLU A 336 2.79 -12.90 -15.80
CA GLU A 336 3.49 -13.19 -17.04
C GLU A 336 3.07 -12.24 -18.15
N GLY A 337 4.02 -11.78 -18.94
CA GLY A 337 3.75 -11.12 -20.22
C GLY A 337 3.18 -9.70 -20.13
N LEU A 338 3.49 -8.92 -19.09
CA LEU A 338 2.96 -7.56 -18.95
C LEU A 338 3.36 -6.59 -20.07
N TRP A 339 4.43 -6.87 -20.81
CA TRP A 339 4.92 -6.05 -21.92
C TRP A 339 5.43 -6.87 -23.11
N ASP A 340 5.09 -8.13 -23.21
CA ASP A 340 5.50 -9.00 -24.29
C ASP A 340 4.34 -9.82 -24.87
N ASN A 341 4.61 -10.58 -25.93
CA ASN A 341 3.72 -11.54 -26.58
C ASN A 341 2.52 -10.95 -27.32
N VAL A 342 1.62 -10.23 -26.66
CA VAL A 342 0.48 -9.52 -27.26
C VAL A 342 0.27 -8.17 -26.58
N TYR A 343 -0.32 -7.23 -27.30
CA TYR A 343 -0.86 -6.03 -26.68
C TYR A 343 -2.05 -6.36 -25.77
N ASP A 344 -2.09 -5.75 -24.60
CA ASP A 344 -3.23 -5.82 -23.69
C ASP A 344 -4.18 -4.66 -23.90
N TRP A 345 -5.43 -4.94 -24.24
CA TRP A 345 -6.44 -3.90 -24.19
C TRP A 345 -6.59 -3.36 -22.75
N GLY A 346 -6.39 -2.06 -22.57
CA GLY A 346 -6.68 -1.36 -21.33
C GLY A 346 -8.10 -0.84 -21.30
N ASP A 347 -8.93 -1.40 -20.42
CA ASP A 347 -10.28 -0.87 -20.21
C ASP A 347 -10.31 0.29 -19.21
N GLY A 348 -11.47 0.89 -18.98
CA GLY A 348 -11.62 2.01 -18.05
C GLY A 348 -11.02 3.33 -18.52
N CYS A 349 -10.59 3.43 -19.77
CA CYS A 349 -10.10 4.67 -20.35
C CYS A 349 -10.34 4.72 -21.87
N TYR A 350 -10.37 5.94 -22.41
CA TYR A 350 -10.35 6.19 -23.85
C TYR A 350 -9.78 7.58 -24.13
N TYR A 351 -9.33 7.81 -25.37
CA TYR A 351 -8.79 9.08 -25.83
C TYR A 351 -9.71 9.71 -26.87
N ASN A 352 -9.94 11.01 -26.78
CA ASN A 352 -10.66 11.82 -27.77
C ASN A 352 -10.11 13.24 -27.84
N SER A 353 -10.78 14.14 -28.54
CA SER A 353 -10.36 15.56 -28.68
C SER A 353 -10.29 16.32 -27.34
N ALA A 354 -10.98 15.87 -26.30
CA ALA A 354 -10.89 16.43 -24.95
C ALA A 354 -9.72 15.85 -24.13
N GLY A 355 -9.02 14.85 -24.67
CA GLY A 355 -7.86 14.19 -24.07
C GLY A 355 -8.16 12.77 -23.55
N LEU A 356 -7.35 12.35 -22.60
CA LEU A 356 -7.48 11.07 -21.90
C LEU A 356 -8.63 11.13 -20.90
N ASN A 357 -9.60 10.25 -21.09
CA ASN A 357 -10.78 10.11 -20.23
C ASN A 357 -10.68 8.83 -19.40
N ILE A 358 -10.95 8.93 -18.10
CA ILE A 358 -10.90 7.82 -17.15
C ILE A 358 -12.32 7.50 -16.69
N ILE A 359 -12.69 6.22 -16.77
CA ILE A 359 -13.95 5.68 -16.27
C ILE A 359 -13.60 4.79 -15.06
N MET A 360 -14.01 5.19 -13.86
CA MET A 360 -13.70 4.42 -12.66
C MET A 360 -14.62 3.19 -12.50
N ASN A 361 -15.91 3.36 -12.74
CA ASN A 361 -16.91 2.31 -12.53
C ASN A 361 -16.87 1.27 -13.67
N PRO A 362 -16.52 -0.01 -13.40
CA PRO A 362 -16.43 -1.02 -14.44
C PRO A 362 -17.78 -1.34 -15.13
N ASN A 363 -18.91 -1.11 -14.45
CA ASN A 363 -20.24 -1.25 -15.07
C ASN A 363 -20.52 -0.17 -16.14
N GLN A 364 -19.69 0.86 -16.21
CA GLN A 364 -19.82 1.99 -17.15
C GLN A 364 -18.72 2.03 -18.21
N PHE A 365 -17.86 1.02 -18.28
CA PHE A 365 -16.78 0.99 -19.25
C PHE A 365 -17.29 1.13 -20.68
N SER A 366 -16.70 2.04 -21.40
CA SER A 366 -17.07 2.43 -22.77
C SER A 366 -15.81 2.73 -23.59
N ASP A 367 -15.90 2.57 -24.88
CA ASP A 367 -14.80 2.83 -25.81
C ASP A 367 -14.73 4.31 -26.22
N THR A 368 -15.82 5.09 -26.02
CA THR A 368 -15.93 6.43 -26.62
C THR A 368 -16.63 7.46 -25.75
N SER A 369 -17.22 7.09 -24.61
CA SER A 369 -18.06 7.99 -23.82
C SER A 369 -17.97 7.77 -22.32
N GLY A 370 -18.40 8.74 -21.54
CA GLY A 370 -18.40 8.70 -20.08
C GLY A 370 -17.05 9.09 -19.47
N GLY A 371 -16.93 8.94 -18.15
CA GLY A 371 -15.71 9.21 -17.42
C GLY A 371 -15.35 10.68 -17.23
N THR A 372 -14.11 10.92 -16.82
CA THR A 372 -13.57 12.24 -16.51
C THR A 372 -12.29 12.48 -17.33
N ALA A 373 -12.23 13.57 -18.08
CA ALA A 373 -11.02 13.99 -18.78
C ALA A 373 -9.95 14.46 -17.78
N VAL A 374 -8.75 13.89 -17.86
CA VAL A 374 -7.63 14.20 -16.97
C VAL A 374 -6.59 15.13 -17.57
N GLY A 375 -6.45 15.13 -18.89
CA GLY A 375 -5.54 15.98 -19.63
C GLY A 375 -5.36 15.52 -21.06
N VAL A 376 -4.59 16.28 -21.84
CA VAL A 376 -4.27 15.96 -23.23
C VAL A 376 -2.84 15.44 -23.28
N PRO A 377 -2.62 14.10 -23.33
CA PRO A 377 -1.30 13.54 -23.49
C PRO A 377 -0.73 13.80 -24.89
N VAL A 378 0.59 13.79 -24.99
CA VAL A 378 1.32 13.84 -26.25
C VAL A 378 1.82 12.44 -26.61
N GLY A 379 1.71 12.05 -27.88
CA GLY A 379 2.26 10.81 -28.43
C GLY A 379 3.74 10.94 -28.79
N GLY A 380 4.48 9.84 -28.72
CA GLY A 380 5.89 9.77 -29.03
C GLY A 380 6.71 9.18 -27.88
N TRP A 381 8.00 9.51 -27.82
CA TRP A 381 8.89 9.18 -26.72
C TRP A 381 8.79 10.27 -25.64
N PRO A 382 8.17 10.05 -24.50
CA PRO A 382 7.96 11.08 -23.49
C PRO A 382 9.27 11.57 -22.85
N SER A 383 9.32 12.88 -22.60
CA SER A 383 10.39 13.52 -21.83
C SER A 383 9.87 14.32 -20.62
N ALA A 384 8.57 14.51 -20.51
CA ALA A 384 7.93 15.13 -19.35
C ALA A 384 6.53 14.57 -19.11
N PHE A 385 6.09 14.64 -17.87
CA PHE A 385 4.81 14.10 -17.42
C PHE A 385 4.03 15.09 -16.56
N ALA A 386 2.71 14.97 -16.58
CA ALA A 386 1.82 15.55 -15.60
C ALA A 386 1.18 14.46 -14.75
N VAL A 387 0.85 14.81 -13.53
CA VAL A 387 -0.03 14.03 -12.63
C VAL A 387 -1.40 14.69 -12.69
N ALA A 388 -2.46 13.90 -12.86
CA ALA A 388 -3.81 14.43 -12.89
C ALA A 388 -4.18 15.09 -11.54
N THR A 389 -4.88 16.21 -11.62
CA THR A 389 -5.30 17.01 -10.45
C THR A 389 -6.78 16.84 -10.11
N LYS A 390 -7.47 15.95 -10.81
CA LYS A 390 -8.88 15.64 -10.56
C LYS A 390 -8.99 14.72 -9.34
N SER A 391 -9.90 15.06 -8.44
CA SER A 391 -10.15 14.27 -7.23
C SER A 391 -10.49 12.81 -7.56
N GLY A 392 -9.79 11.88 -6.92
CA GLY A 392 -9.89 10.44 -7.17
C GLY A 392 -9.11 9.92 -8.37
N LEU A 393 -8.43 10.81 -9.13
CA LEU A 393 -7.64 10.48 -10.31
C LEU A 393 -6.16 10.90 -10.17
N GLU A 394 -5.72 11.27 -8.97
CA GLU A 394 -4.34 11.71 -8.67
C GLU A 394 -3.29 10.61 -8.92
N TRP A 395 -3.75 9.42 -9.22
CA TRP A 395 -2.91 8.29 -9.65
C TRP A 395 -2.55 8.33 -11.14
N CYS A 396 -3.32 9.03 -11.96
CA CYS A 396 -3.12 9.06 -13.39
C CYS A 396 -1.98 10.01 -13.76
N ILE A 397 -0.94 9.44 -14.34
CA ILE A 397 0.18 10.17 -14.93
C ILE A 397 0.11 10.04 -16.45
N TYR A 398 0.41 11.12 -17.16
CA TYR A 398 0.39 11.13 -18.62
C TYR A 398 1.49 12.04 -19.21
N PRO A 399 2.01 11.74 -20.41
CA PRO A 399 3.08 12.50 -21.03
C PRO A 399 2.60 13.89 -21.49
N THR A 400 3.46 14.91 -21.31
CA THR A 400 3.18 16.30 -21.70
C THR A 400 4.22 16.89 -22.66
N ALA A 401 5.34 16.20 -22.85
CA ALA A 401 6.34 16.57 -23.85
C ALA A 401 7.03 15.32 -24.39
N THR A 402 7.56 15.42 -25.61
CA THR A 402 8.37 14.42 -26.28
C THR A 402 9.83 14.86 -26.38
N GLY A 403 10.76 13.95 -26.69
CA GLY A 403 12.19 14.21 -26.78
C GLY A 403 13.03 13.08 -26.15
N GLY A 404 12.37 12.02 -25.72
CA GLY A 404 13.01 10.80 -25.25
C GLY A 404 13.38 9.82 -26.38
N SER A 405 13.77 8.60 -25.98
CA SER A 405 14.09 7.47 -26.84
C SER A 405 13.88 6.17 -26.04
N GLU A 406 14.09 5.02 -26.66
CA GLU A 406 14.06 3.71 -26.01
C GLU A 406 15.05 3.52 -24.83
N THR A 407 15.99 4.44 -24.67
CA THR A 407 17.04 4.37 -23.63
C THR A 407 17.03 5.60 -22.72
N THR A 408 16.15 6.55 -22.93
CA THR A 408 16.12 7.80 -22.18
C THR A 408 14.72 8.13 -21.66
N TYR A 409 14.64 8.89 -20.57
CA TYR A 409 13.40 9.28 -19.90
C TYR A 409 12.56 8.05 -19.50
N SER A 410 11.29 7.96 -19.99
CA SER A 410 10.44 6.80 -19.68
C SER A 410 10.78 5.54 -20.49
N SER A 411 11.61 5.66 -21.53
CA SER A 411 12.03 4.56 -22.41
C SER A 411 10.94 3.77 -23.14
N ASP A 412 9.69 4.20 -23.02
CA ASP A 412 8.53 3.58 -23.67
C ASP A 412 7.87 4.55 -24.64
N TYR A 413 7.42 4.04 -25.78
CA TYR A 413 6.70 4.82 -26.77
C TYR A 413 5.22 4.88 -26.43
N TRP A 414 4.66 6.08 -26.42
CA TRP A 414 3.26 6.33 -26.15
C TRP A 414 2.58 6.82 -27.43
N ASP A 415 1.48 6.19 -27.81
CA ASP A 415 0.72 6.58 -29.00
C ASP A 415 -0.70 7.00 -28.60
N PHE A 416 -1.10 8.18 -29.02
CA PHE A 416 -2.43 8.73 -28.78
C PHE A 416 -3.01 9.25 -30.10
N SER A 417 -4.15 8.67 -30.51
CA SER A 417 -4.85 9.08 -31.72
C SER A 417 -6.36 9.09 -31.47
N ALA A 418 -7.00 10.20 -31.82
CA ALA A 418 -8.46 10.28 -31.76
C ALA A 418 -9.17 9.31 -32.72
N SER A 419 -8.46 8.84 -33.76
CA SER A 419 -8.96 7.80 -34.67
C SER A 419 -8.94 6.40 -34.05
N TYR A 420 -8.16 6.21 -33.00
CA TYR A 420 -8.03 4.96 -32.26
C TYR A 420 -8.21 5.23 -30.76
N PRO A 421 -9.46 5.44 -30.31
CA PRO A 421 -9.74 5.93 -28.95
C PRO A 421 -9.40 4.94 -27.85
N CYS A 422 -9.33 3.65 -28.17
CA CYS A 422 -9.03 2.59 -27.18
C CYS A 422 -7.54 2.48 -26.91
N LEU A 423 -7.14 2.50 -25.65
CA LEU A 423 -5.76 2.32 -25.24
C LEU A 423 -5.42 0.85 -25.12
N TYR A 424 -4.17 0.51 -25.41
CA TYR A 424 -3.54 -0.79 -25.14
C TYR A 424 -2.18 -0.57 -24.48
N PHE A 425 -1.73 -1.58 -23.74
CA PHE A 425 -0.50 -1.55 -22.96
C PHE A 425 0.45 -2.66 -23.38
N GLY A 426 1.71 -2.52 -22.95
CA GLY A 426 2.75 -3.47 -23.28
C GLY A 426 3.14 -3.44 -24.76
N GLY A 427 3.72 -4.53 -25.24
CA GLY A 427 4.12 -4.70 -26.61
C GLY A 427 3.65 -6.04 -27.17
N TYR A 428 3.89 -6.30 -28.46
CA TYR A 428 3.63 -7.60 -29.05
C TYR A 428 4.89 -8.17 -29.70
N TYR A 429 4.82 -9.40 -30.13
CA TYR A 429 5.97 -10.23 -30.54
C TYR A 429 6.90 -9.66 -31.64
N SER A 430 6.60 -8.53 -32.26
CA SER A 430 7.43 -7.92 -33.29
C SER A 430 7.71 -6.42 -33.11
N ARG A 431 7.66 -5.89 -31.88
CA ARG A 431 7.85 -4.45 -31.62
C ARG A 431 9.19 -4.10 -30.96
N GLY A 432 10.04 -5.07 -30.70
CA GLY A 432 11.36 -4.80 -30.13
C GLY A 432 11.32 -4.07 -28.79
N GLY A 433 12.28 -3.18 -28.59
CA GLY A 433 12.48 -2.40 -27.36
C GLY A 433 11.56 -1.20 -27.14
N ASN A 434 10.53 -0.99 -27.97
CA ASN A 434 9.75 0.25 -27.95
C ASN A 434 8.73 0.30 -26.82
N TYR A 435 8.41 -0.81 -26.18
CA TYR A 435 7.32 -0.92 -25.23
C TYR A 435 7.73 -1.70 -23.98
N GLY A 436 7.45 -1.14 -22.82
CA GLY A 436 7.67 -1.75 -21.50
C GLY A 436 6.38 -1.83 -20.67
N LEU A 437 6.55 -1.92 -19.37
CA LEU A 437 5.45 -2.03 -18.41
C LEU A 437 4.70 -0.70 -18.25
#